data_476ff8179dbae54235c4e03f905944e6
#
_entry.id   476ff8179dbae54235c4e03f905944e6
#
_cell.length_a   1.000
_cell.length_b   1.000
_cell.length_c   1.000
_cell.angle_alpha   90.00
_cell.angle_beta   90.00
_cell.angle_gamma   90.00
#
_symmetry.space_group_name_H-M   'P 1'
#
loop_
_entity.id
_entity.type
_entity.pdbx_description
1 polymer ?
#
loop_
_entity_poly.entity_id
_entity_poly.type
_entity_poly.pdbx_seq_one_letter_code
_entity_poly.pdbx_strand_id
1 'polypeptide(L)'
;MLFPRQILIDYLMVFRNLLSIGFGEKKALELLAYYFQHNVSYSQKITADINKGLSVVQAINNRISIYSDFIYDCNSIALKPWLTFRIDELQKKNLTYIALFRMSFKPLVLFSVVIILNGFILAVLFPKLLVMLDQFNTPIPAWLVFLNQVLSIIYDNILMILILGGSCFVIGFSFIKQFIFYLIKPIKMEWILKEFLEIMRALHNQGMQLKQIVMFITIRKTSIYRSRFDIFKRLVIEDHSFENAFHCLLNNPHHELIINHGITSNTFHDALTHLITYYQDRFIFITKRVVMVVNGVLFVLTAIIIILGFYIILQPLMQVIQFAL
;
A
#
# COMPACT_ATOMS: atom_id res chain seq x y z
N MET A 1 -7.48 3.29 7.35
CA MET A 1 -7.61 2.06 6.54
C MET A 1 -6.85 0.83 7.06
N LEU A 2 -6.04 0.94 8.12
CA LEU A 2 -5.32 -0.18 8.75
C LEU A 2 -6.21 -1.07 9.63
N PHE A 3 -7.22 -0.49 10.26
CA PHE A 3 -8.13 -1.17 11.18
C PHE A 3 -8.94 -2.35 10.59
N PRO A 4 -9.53 -2.27 9.38
CA PRO A 4 -10.37 -3.36 8.89
C PRO A 4 -9.60 -4.65 8.58
N ARG A 5 -8.29 -4.58 8.28
CA ARG A 5 -7.45 -5.77 8.06
C ARG A 5 -7.15 -6.51 9.37
N GLN A 6 -6.79 -5.79 10.42
CA GLN A 6 -6.50 -6.40 11.72
C GLN A 6 -7.72 -7.11 12.26
N ILE A 7 -8.89 -6.50 12.17
CA ILE A 7 -10.16 -7.09 12.58
C ILE A 7 -10.44 -8.39 11.80
N LEU A 8 -10.16 -8.42 10.50
CA LEU A 8 -10.32 -9.63 9.70
C LEU A 8 -9.35 -10.74 10.13
N ILE A 9 -8.10 -10.39 10.42
CA ILE A 9 -7.09 -11.34 10.93
C ILE A 9 -7.55 -11.92 12.25
N ASP A 10 -7.97 -11.06 13.19
CA ASP A 10 -8.45 -11.48 14.51
C ASP A 10 -9.69 -12.38 14.40
N TYR A 11 -10.64 -12.03 13.52
CA TYR A 11 -11.80 -12.84 13.20
C TYR A 11 -11.41 -14.24 12.71
N LEU A 12 -10.49 -14.33 11.75
CA LEU A 12 -10.03 -15.60 11.20
C LEU A 12 -9.24 -16.43 12.23
N MET A 13 -8.45 -15.79 13.10
CA MET A 13 -7.73 -16.46 14.18
C MET A 13 -8.69 -17.08 15.20
N VAL A 14 -9.70 -16.35 15.64
CA VAL A 14 -10.70 -16.87 16.55
C VAL A 14 -11.48 -18.00 15.88
N PHE A 15 -11.85 -17.85 14.60
CA PHE A 15 -12.52 -18.93 13.85
C PHE A 15 -11.68 -20.20 13.79
N ARG A 16 -10.41 -20.11 13.43
CA ARG A 16 -9.48 -21.26 13.42
C ARG A 16 -9.38 -21.91 14.79
N ASN A 17 -9.30 -21.12 15.87
CA ASN A 17 -9.20 -21.63 17.24
C ASN A 17 -10.47 -22.38 17.65
N LEU A 18 -11.66 -21.86 17.34
CA LEU A 18 -12.92 -22.57 17.60
C LEU A 18 -12.99 -23.91 16.86
N LEU A 19 -12.56 -23.95 15.60
CA LEU A 19 -12.47 -25.20 14.85
C LEU A 19 -11.43 -26.17 15.43
N SER A 20 -10.33 -25.65 16.02
CA SER A 20 -9.31 -26.50 16.65
C SER A 20 -9.78 -27.16 17.94
N ILE A 21 -10.66 -26.50 18.69
CA ILE A 21 -11.30 -27.02 19.93
C ILE A 21 -12.40 -28.03 19.59
N GLY A 22 -12.79 -28.17 18.30
CA GLY A 22 -13.77 -29.17 17.87
C GLY A 22 -15.18 -28.64 17.61
N PHE A 23 -15.38 -27.33 17.61
CA PHE A 23 -16.64 -26.74 17.16
C PHE A 23 -16.87 -27.00 15.68
N GLY A 24 -18.10 -27.37 15.30
CA GLY A 24 -18.49 -27.41 13.89
C GLY A 24 -18.53 -26.02 13.27
N GLU A 25 -18.33 -25.93 11.94
CA GLU A 25 -18.22 -24.67 11.19
C GLU A 25 -19.39 -23.72 11.47
N LYS A 26 -20.62 -24.20 11.44
CA LYS A 26 -21.83 -23.40 11.68
C LYS A 26 -21.84 -22.78 13.07
N LYS A 27 -21.60 -23.62 14.12
CA LYS A 27 -21.59 -23.18 15.52
C LYS A 27 -20.43 -22.21 15.80
N ALA A 28 -19.26 -22.42 15.18
CA ALA A 28 -18.13 -21.51 15.27
C ALA A 28 -18.46 -20.12 14.66
N LEU A 29 -19.17 -20.07 13.53
CA LEU A 29 -19.62 -18.81 12.91
C LEU A 29 -20.69 -18.10 13.75
N GLU A 30 -21.60 -18.81 14.38
CA GLU A 30 -22.59 -18.24 15.31
C GLU A 30 -21.91 -17.59 16.52
N LEU A 31 -20.93 -18.27 17.12
CA LEU A 31 -20.12 -17.73 18.21
C LEU A 31 -19.32 -16.49 17.79
N LEU A 32 -18.74 -16.51 16.60
CA LEU A 32 -18.03 -15.34 16.06
C LEU A 32 -18.96 -14.14 15.86
N ALA A 33 -20.18 -14.35 15.40
CA ALA A 33 -21.19 -13.30 15.27
C ALA A 33 -21.48 -12.63 16.62
N TYR A 34 -21.47 -13.40 17.70
CA TYR A 34 -21.63 -12.90 19.06
C TYR A 34 -20.41 -12.15 19.57
N TYR A 35 -19.19 -12.69 19.39
CA TYR A 35 -17.96 -12.06 19.84
C TYR A 35 -17.61 -10.75 19.11
N PHE A 36 -17.92 -10.67 17.83
CA PHE A 36 -17.63 -9.51 16.98
C PHE A 36 -18.86 -8.61 16.77
N GLN A 37 -19.72 -8.44 17.78
CA GLN A 37 -20.96 -7.64 17.70
C GLN A 37 -20.73 -6.19 17.21
N HIS A 38 -19.58 -5.57 17.56
CA HIS A 38 -19.25 -4.22 17.09
C HIS A 38 -18.74 -4.18 15.64
N ASN A 39 -18.42 -5.32 15.03
CA ASN A 39 -18.02 -5.46 13.63
C ASN A 39 -18.92 -6.44 12.85
N VAL A 40 -20.21 -6.25 13.03
CA VAL A 40 -21.30 -7.08 12.46
C VAL A 40 -21.17 -7.24 10.94
N SER A 41 -20.49 -6.30 10.25
CA SER A 41 -20.39 -6.28 8.79
C SER A 41 -19.70 -7.53 8.21
N TYR A 42 -18.66 -8.08 8.85
CA TYR A 42 -17.96 -9.27 8.32
C TYR A 42 -18.75 -10.54 8.55
N SER A 43 -19.22 -10.75 9.79
CA SER A 43 -19.97 -11.93 10.18
C SER A 43 -21.28 -12.05 9.40
N GLN A 44 -22.07 -10.97 9.33
CA GLN A 44 -23.33 -10.96 8.57
C GLN A 44 -23.12 -11.23 7.07
N LYS A 45 -22.08 -10.66 6.47
CA LYS A 45 -21.78 -10.88 5.05
C LYS A 45 -21.35 -12.30 4.78
N ILE A 46 -20.53 -12.92 5.65
CA ILE A 46 -20.12 -14.32 5.52
C ILE A 46 -21.33 -15.23 5.68
N THR A 47 -22.17 -15.01 6.70
CA THR A 47 -23.39 -15.78 6.91
C THR A 47 -24.36 -15.62 5.74
N ALA A 48 -24.51 -14.41 5.19
CA ALA A 48 -25.35 -14.16 4.01
C ALA A 48 -24.86 -14.93 2.77
N ASP A 49 -23.54 -15.00 2.57
CA ASP A 49 -22.95 -15.74 1.45
C ASP A 49 -23.14 -17.25 1.64
N ILE A 50 -23.04 -17.77 2.87
CA ILE A 50 -23.33 -19.18 3.20
C ILE A 50 -24.81 -19.51 2.98
N ASN A 51 -25.72 -18.62 3.37
CA ASN A 51 -27.16 -18.79 3.15
C ASN A 51 -27.53 -18.78 1.65
N LYS A 52 -26.67 -18.24 0.78
CA LYS A 52 -26.80 -18.33 -0.69
C LYS A 52 -26.24 -19.64 -1.27
N GLY A 53 -25.81 -20.58 -0.42
CA GLY A 53 -25.30 -21.88 -0.84
C GLY A 53 -23.78 -21.93 -1.08
N LEU A 54 -23.03 -20.88 -0.73
CA LEU A 54 -21.57 -20.92 -0.82
C LEU A 54 -20.99 -21.72 0.36
N SER A 55 -19.91 -22.45 0.09
CA SER A 55 -19.15 -23.08 1.18
C SER A 55 -18.54 -22.01 2.11
N VAL A 56 -18.27 -22.38 3.37
CA VAL A 56 -17.64 -21.48 4.35
C VAL A 56 -16.33 -20.93 3.82
N VAL A 57 -15.53 -21.77 3.16
CA VAL A 57 -14.26 -21.39 2.55
C VAL A 57 -14.45 -20.36 1.42
N GLN A 58 -15.44 -20.58 0.56
CA GLN A 58 -15.75 -19.63 -0.51
C GLN A 58 -16.25 -18.28 0.04
N ALA A 59 -17.14 -18.30 1.03
CA ALA A 59 -17.66 -17.08 1.66
C ALA A 59 -16.54 -16.26 2.31
N ILE A 60 -15.62 -16.90 3.01
CA ILE A 60 -14.44 -16.26 3.62
C ILE A 60 -13.48 -15.76 2.51
N ASN A 61 -13.21 -16.57 1.50
CA ASN A 61 -12.31 -16.22 0.40
C ASN A 61 -12.79 -15.00 -0.37
N ASN A 62 -14.08 -14.83 -0.59
CA ASN A 62 -14.66 -13.63 -1.21
C ASN A 62 -14.33 -12.35 -0.42
N ARG A 63 -14.22 -12.43 0.91
CA ARG A 63 -13.85 -11.29 1.77
C ARG A 63 -12.35 -11.04 1.78
N ILE A 64 -11.55 -12.09 1.80
CA ILE A 64 -10.09 -12.00 1.77
C ILE A 64 -9.59 -11.56 0.39
N SER A 65 -10.28 -11.93 -0.69
CA SER A 65 -9.91 -11.59 -2.07
C SER A 65 -9.74 -10.08 -2.31
N ILE A 66 -10.34 -9.23 -1.47
CA ILE A 66 -10.14 -7.77 -1.51
C ILE A 66 -8.68 -7.41 -1.18
N TYR A 67 -7.99 -8.23 -0.39
CA TYR A 67 -6.64 -8.00 0.11
C TYR A 67 -5.57 -8.87 -0.57
N SER A 68 -5.96 -9.75 -1.52
CA SER A 68 -5.06 -10.64 -2.25
C SER A 68 -5.22 -10.47 -3.75
N ASP A 69 -4.12 -10.60 -4.49
CA ASP A 69 -4.15 -10.66 -5.94
C ASP A 69 -4.56 -12.05 -6.46
N PHE A 70 -4.56 -13.08 -5.59
CA PHE A 70 -4.92 -14.45 -5.90
C PHE A 70 -6.27 -14.86 -5.32
N ILE A 71 -7.04 -15.58 -6.12
CA ILE A 71 -8.32 -16.20 -5.77
C ILE A 71 -8.11 -17.72 -5.85
N TYR A 72 -8.60 -18.44 -4.86
CA TYR A 72 -8.43 -19.88 -4.78
C TYR A 72 -9.75 -20.60 -5.05
N ASP A 73 -9.70 -21.68 -5.82
CA ASP A 73 -10.82 -22.60 -5.91
C ASP A 73 -10.80 -23.53 -4.71
N CYS A 74 -11.59 -23.17 -3.70
CA CYS A 74 -11.48 -23.72 -2.35
C CYS A 74 -12.24 -25.06 -2.15
N ASN A 75 -12.71 -25.69 -3.22
CA ASN A 75 -13.54 -26.91 -3.07
C ASN A 75 -12.74 -28.16 -2.69
N SER A 76 -11.42 -28.13 -2.80
CA SER A 76 -10.55 -29.30 -2.61
C SER A 76 -9.61 -29.25 -1.41
N ILE A 77 -9.59 -28.16 -0.63
CA ILE A 77 -8.65 -28.00 0.49
C ILE A 77 -9.38 -28.11 1.83
N ALA A 78 -8.74 -28.80 2.79
CA ALA A 78 -9.20 -28.81 4.18
C ALA A 78 -9.19 -27.40 4.79
N LEU A 79 -10.30 -27.01 5.42
CA LEU A 79 -10.54 -25.65 5.94
C LEU A 79 -9.45 -25.17 6.92
N LYS A 80 -9.00 -26.03 7.85
CA LYS A 80 -8.02 -25.65 8.89
C LYS A 80 -6.64 -25.27 8.33
N PRO A 81 -5.97 -26.10 7.49
CA PRO A 81 -4.70 -25.74 6.85
C PRO A 81 -4.81 -24.46 6.00
N TRP A 82 -5.91 -24.33 5.25
CA TRP A 82 -6.17 -23.16 4.45
C TRP A 82 -6.29 -21.87 5.29
N LEU A 83 -7.05 -21.91 6.41
CA LEU A 83 -7.18 -20.79 7.33
C LEU A 83 -5.81 -20.38 7.91
N THR A 84 -5.01 -21.35 8.34
CA THR A 84 -3.68 -21.09 8.89
C THR A 84 -2.80 -20.35 7.87
N PHE A 85 -2.74 -20.87 6.65
CA PHE A 85 -2.01 -20.23 5.55
C PHE A 85 -2.50 -18.78 5.29
N ARG A 86 -3.83 -18.59 5.23
CA ARG A 86 -4.41 -17.25 4.94
C ARG A 86 -4.19 -16.24 6.07
N ILE A 87 -4.23 -16.67 7.32
CA ILE A 87 -3.93 -15.82 8.47
C ILE A 87 -2.48 -15.38 8.41
N ASP A 88 -1.53 -16.28 8.20
CA ASP A 88 -0.10 -15.97 8.11
C ASP A 88 0.20 -15.00 6.96
N GLU A 89 -0.43 -15.20 5.81
CA GLU A 89 -0.31 -14.31 4.66
C GLU A 89 -0.81 -12.89 4.99
N LEU A 90 -2.00 -12.78 5.58
CA LEU A 90 -2.58 -11.49 5.94
C LEU A 90 -1.76 -10.78 7.02
N GLN A 91 -1.24 -11.51 8.01
CA GLN A 91 -0.36 -10.97 9.05
C GLN A 91 0.93 -10.40 8.46
N LYS A 92 1.62 -11.16 7.60
CA LYS A 92 2.83 -10.69 6.90
C LYS A 92 2.56 -9.41 6.08
N LYS A 93 1.45 -9.39 5.34
CA LYS A 93 1.02 -8.19 4.60
C LYS A 93 0.77 -7.00 5.52
N ASN A 94 0.09 -7.21 6.64
CA ASN A 94 -0.22 -6.15 7.60
C ASN A 94 1.05 -5.57 8.23
N LEU A 95 1.98 -6.42 8.67
CA LEU A 95 3.27 -5.99 9.21
C LEU A 95 4.09 -5.18 8.20
N THR A 96 4.10 -5.59 6.94
CA THR A 96 4.78 -4.86 5.88
C THR A 96 4.17 -3.47 5.68
N TYR A 97 2.84 -3.34 5.65
CA TYR A 97 2.17 -2.05 5.54
C TYR A 97 2.46 -1.14 6.74
N ILE A 98 2.46 -1.67 7.95
CA ILE A 98 2.78 -0.91 9.17
C ILE A 98 4.23 -0.41 9.12
N ALA A 99 5.18 -1.24 8.69
CA ALA A 99 6.57 -0.85 8.55
C ALA A 99 6.76 0.27 7.52
N LEU A 100 6.11 0.17 6.36
CA LEU A 100 6.11 1.20 5.33
C LEU A 100 5.52 2.53 5.82
N PHE A 101 4.38 2.46 6.49
CA PHE A 101 3.74 3.64 7.06
C PHE A 101 4.64 4.34 8.08
N ARG A 102 5.27 3.58 9.00
CA ARG A 102 6.21 4.14 9.99
C ARG A 102 7.41 4.85 9.34
N MET A 103 7.96 4.28 8.27
CA MET A 103 9.08 4.89 7.55
C MET A 103 8.72 6.24 6.91
N SER A 104 7.49 6.38 6.41
CA SER A 104 7.03 7.60 5.73
C SER A 104 6.41 8.63 6.67
N PHE A 105 6.04 8.24 7.89
CA PHE A 105 5.30 9.09 8.82
C PHE A 105 6.12 10.28 9.34
N LYS A 106 7.38 10.04 9.73
CA LYS A 106 8.26 11.09 10.28
C LYS A 106 8.45 12.29 9.34
N PRO A 107 8.88 12.10 8.06
CA PRO A 107 9.06 13.22 7.15
C PRO A 107 7.75 13.93 6.80
N LEU A 108 6.63 13.21 6.80
CA LEU A 108 5.31 13.77 6.52
C LEU A 108 4.84 14.69 7.66
N VAL A 109 5.07 14.30 8.91
CA VAL A 109 4.80 15.15 10.09
C VAL A 109 5.67 16.40 10.06
N LEU A 110 6.98 16.26 9.82
CA LEU A 110 7.88 17.40 9.72
C LEU A 110 7.43 18.39 8.64
N PHE A 111 7.10 17.90 7.46
CA PHE A 111 6.59 18.70 6.35
C PHE A 111 5.29 19.45 6.73
N SER A 112 4.37 18.77 7.41
CA SER A 112 3.11 19.39 7.90
C SER A 112 3.37 20.52 8.90
N VAL A 113 4.29 20.31 9.86
CA VAL A 113 4.66 21.33 10.84
C VAL A 113 5.24 22.57 10.15
N VAL A 114 6.12 22.36 9.17
CA VAL A 114 6.72 23.49 8.42
C VAL A 114 5.68 24.26 7.60
N ILE A 115 4.71 23.57 7.00
CA ILE A 115 3.60 24.25 6.29
C ILE A 115 2.77 25.09 7.27
N ILE A 116 2.44 24.56 8.44
CA ILE A 116 1.66 25.29 9.46
C ILE A 116 2.44 26.52 9.94
N LEU A 117 3.74 26.36 10.22
CA LEU A 117 4.58 27.45 10.67
C LEU A 117 4.67 28.58 9.62
N ASN A 118 4.90 28.23 8.34
CA ASN A 118 4.93 29.24 7.27
C ASN A 118 3.55 29.87 7.04
N GLY A 119 2.47 29.11 7.17
CA GLY A 119 1.11 29.65 7.16
C GLY A 119 0.89 30.70 8.25
N PHE A 120 1.38 30.43 9.45
CA PHE A 120 1.35 31.38 10.57
C PHE A 120 2.18 32.66 10.29
N ILE A 121 3.39 32.50 9.74
CA ILE A 121 4.23 33.60 9.32
C ILE A 121 3.50 34.52 8.32
N LEU A 122 2.91 33.93 7.30
CA LEU A 122 2.19 34.67 6.25
C LEU A 122 0.89 35.31 6.78
N ALA A 123 0.14 34.61 7.63
CA ALA A 123 -1.17 35.10 8.10
C ALA A 123 -1.08 36.13 9.23
N VAL A 124 -0.07 36.01 10.11
CA VAL A 124 0.01 36.80 11.35
C VAL A 124 1.20 37.76 11.36
N LEU A 125 2.40 37.27 11.04
CA LEU A 125 3.62 38.08 11.14
C LEU A 125 3.76 39.05 9.96
N PHE A 126 3.47 38.58 8.76
CA PHE A 126 3.64 39.38 7.56
C PHE A 126 2.78 40.68 7.53
N PRO A 127 1.48 40.68 7.85
CA PRO A 127 0.69 41.91 7.95
C PRO A 127 1.24 42.89 9.00
N LYS A 128 1.70 42.38 10.14
CA LYS A 128 2.32 43.23 11.21
C LYS A 128 3.61 43.86 10.74
N LEU A 129 4.43 43.16 9.97
CA LEU A 129 5.66 43.71 9.37
C LEU A 129 5.34 44.83 8.38
N LEU A 130 4.31 44.70 7.58
CA LEU A 130 3.88 45.75 6.66
C LEU A 130 3.44 47.02 7.38
N VAL A 131 2.64 46.89 8.44
CA VAL A 131 2.24 48.03 9.28
C VAL A 131 3.45 48.71 9.94
N MET A 132 4.44 47.94 10.39
CA MET A 132 5.68 48.43 10.97
C MET A 132 6.52 49.24 9.92
N LEU A 133 6.67 48.71 8.69
CA LEU A 133 7.37 49.41 7.62
C LEU A 133 6.72 50.76 7.26
N ASP A 134 5.38 50.79 7.24
CA ASP A 134 4.60 52.01 6.99
C ASP A 134 4.81 53.07 8.11
N GLN A 135 4.82 52.64 9.36
CA GLN A 135 5.10 53.52 10.50
C GLN A 135 6.48 54.15 10.47
N PHE A 136 7.49 53.47 9.92
CA PHE A 136 8.85 54.01 9.74
C PHE A 136 9.04 54.81 8.44
N ASN A 137 7.98 55.02 7.66
CA ASN A 137 8.04 55.65 6.34
C ASN A 137 9.11 55.03 5.41
N THR A 138 9.39 53.75 5.58
CA THR A 138 10.35 53.01 4.75
C THR A 138 9.68 52.59 3.44
N PRO A 139 10.39 52.72 2.29
CA PRO A 139 9.83 52.32 1.01
C PRO A 139 9.56 50.77 1.03
N ILE A 140 8.28 50.39 0.82
CA ILE A 140 7.88 49.00 0.80
C ILE A 140 8.36 48.38 -0.53
N PRO A 141 9.15 47.30 -0.54
CA PRO A 141 9.56 46.63 -1.77
C PRO A 141 8.39 46.18 -2.63
N ALA A 142 8.48 46.30 -3.94
CA ALA A 142 7.41 45.97 -4.87
C ALA A 142 6.92 44.51 -4.74
N TRP A 143 7.83 43.57 -4.43
CA TRP A 143 7.47 42.16 -4.24
C TRP A 143 6.65 41.93 -2.95
N LEU A 144 6.85 42.71 -1.88
CA LEU A 144 6.04 42.66 -0.65
C LEU A 144 4.62 43.19 -0.91
N VAL A 145 4.51 44.27 -1.70
CA VAL A 145 3.21 44.81 -2.14
C VAL A 145 2.49 43.77 -2.98
N PHE A 146 3.16 43.12 -3.91
CA PHE A 146 2.61 42.02 -4.72
C PHE A 146 2.18 40.86 -3.85
N LEU A 147 3.01 40.43 -2.89
CA LEU A 147 2.66 39.34 -1.96
C LEU A 147 1.42 39.67 -1.14
N ASN A 148 1.33 40.92 -0.64
CA ASN A 148 0.15 41.37 0.10
C ASN A 148 -1.11 41.38 -0.75
N GLN A 149 -1.02 41.84 -2.02
CA GLN A 149 -2.14 41.74 -2.95
C GLN A 149 -2.58 40.32 -3.22
N VAL A 150 -1.63 39.40 -3.41
CA VAL A 150 -1.95 37.96 -3.57
C VAL A 150 -2.61 37.41 -2.33
N LEU A 151 -2.10 37.73 -1.14
CA LEU A 151 -2.71 37.30 0.13
C LEU A 151 -4.11 37.88 0.34
N SER A 152 -4.34 39.18 0.03
CA SER A 152 -5.68 39.78 0.13
C SER A 152 -6.67 39.09 -0.81
N ILE A 153 -6.26 38.83 -2.07
CA ILE A 153 -7.10 38.08 -3.02
C ILE A 153 -7.43 36.68 -2.48
N ILE A 154 -6.47 36.02 -1.83
CA ILE A 154 -6.67 34.69 -1.21
C ILE A 154 -7.68 34.79 -0.06
N TYR A 155 -7.58 35.80 0.82
CA TYR A 155 -8.47 35.99 1.96
C TYR A 155 -9.89 36.37 1.50
N ASP A 156 -10.00 37.31 0.55
CA ASP A 156 -11.28 37.82 0.06
C ASP A 156 -12.05 36.75 -0.74
N ASN A 157 -11.32 35.84 -1.40
CA ASN A 157 -11.88 34.80 -2.27
C ASN A 157 -11.59 33.37 -1.78
N ILE A 158 -11.49 33.17 -0.46
CA ILE A 158 -11.07 31.89 0.10
C ILE A 158 -11.95 30.71 -0.35
N LEU A 159 -13.25 30.94 -0.50
CA LEU A 159 -14.19 29.94 -1.02
C LEU A 159 -13.93 29.61 -2.49
N MET A 160 -13.66 30.61 -3.32
CA MET A 160 -13.36 30.43 -4.75
C MET A 160 -12.03 29.68 -4.93
N ILE A 161 -11.03 30.01 -4.10
CA ILE A 161 -9.71 29.34 -4.11
C ILE A 161 -9.81 27.90 -3.60
N LEU A 162 -10.64 27.62 -2.60
CA LEU A 162 -10.93 26.26 -2.16
C LEU A 162 -11.59 25.43 -3.27
N ILE A 163 -12.51 26.00 -4.02
CA ILE A 163 -13.17 25.34 -5.16
C ILE A 163 -12.17 25.11 -6.31
N LEU A 164 -11.43 26.15 -6.71
CA LEU A 164 -10.41 26.05 -7.76
C LEU A 164 -9.25 25.16 -7.34
N GLY A 165 -8.74 25.30 -6.13
CA GLY A 165 -7.69 24.44 -5.56
C GLY A 165 -8.17 23.00 -5.43
N GLY A 166 -9.41 22.78 -5.01
CA GLY A 166 -10.04 21.46 -4.99
C GLY A 166 -10.14 20.84 -6.38
N SER A 167 -10.56 21.59 -7.40
CA SER A 167 -10.64 21.11 -8.78
C SER A 167 -9.24 20.83 -9.38
N CYS A 168 -8.27 21.73 -9.17
CA CYS A 168 -6.87 21.49 -9.53
C CYS A 168 -6.27 20.29 -8.79
N PHE A 169 -6.65 20.08 -7.52
CA PHE A 169 -6.24 18.92 -6.74
C PHE A 169 -6.81 17.62 -7.33
N VAL A 170 -8.07 17.60 -7.75
CA VAL A 170 -8.70 16.43 -8.40
C VAL A 170 -7.99 16.10 -9.73
N ILE A 171 -7.68 17.11 -10.54
CA ILE A 171 -6.95 16.93 -11.80
C ILE A 171 -5.50 16.48 -11.51
N GLY A 172 -4.80 17.19 -10.64
CA GLY A 172 -3.44 16.86 -10.22
C GLY A 172 -3.35 15.50 -9.54
N PHE A 173 -4.36 15.09 -8.78
CA PHE A 173 -4.47 13.78 -8.15
C PHE A 173 -4.44 12.64 -9.17
N SER A 174 -5.03 12.84 -10.35
CA SER A 174 -4.97 11.85 -11.44
C SER A 174 -3.54 11.65 -11.96
N PHE A 175 -2.78 12.72 -12.11
CA PHE A 175 -1.35 12.65 -12.49
C PHE A 175 -0.50 12.07 -11.35
N ILE A 176 -0.72 12.51 -10.12
CA ILE A 176 -0.05 11.98 -8.93
C ILE A 176 -0.36 10.48 -8.77
N LYS A 177 -1.59 10.07 -8.99
CA LYS A 177 -2.01 8.66 -8.95
C LYS A 177 -1.28 7.83 -10.02
N GLN A 178 -1.12 8.33 -11.24
CA GLN A 178 -0.35 7.65 -12.29
C GLN A 178 1.13 7.57 -11.93
N PHE A 179 1.72 8.64 -11.41
CA PHE A 179 3.12 8.67 -10.96
C PHE A 179 3.36 7.71 -9.79
N ILE A 180 2.48 7.74 -8.78
CA ILE A 180 2.51 6.79 -7.65
C ILE A 180 2.34 5.36 -8.15
N PHE A 181 1.42 5.11 -9.09
CA PHE A 181 1.24 3.80 -9.68
C PHE A 181 2.50 3.31 -10.39
N TYR A 182 3.19 4.19 -11.12
CA TYR A 182 4.44 3.87 -11.79
C TYR A 182 5.57 3.54 -10.80
N LEU A 183 5.68 4.29 -9.69
CA LEU A 183 6.62 4.02 -8.60
C LEU A 183 6.31 2.73 -7.84
N ILE A 184 5.02 2.44 -7.61
CA ILE A 184 4.58 1.27 -6.84
C ILE A 184 4.56 0.00 -7.70
N LYS A 185 4.44 0.13 -9.03
CA LYS A 185 4.36 -1.00 -9.96
C LYS A 185 5.47 -2.05 -9.76
N PRO A 186 6.78 -1.69 -9.73
CA PRO A 186 7.84 -2.67 -9.52
C PRO A 186 7.75 -3.34 -8.13
N ILE A 187 7.40 -2.58 -7.10
CA ILE A 187 7.20 -3.11 -5.75
C ILE A 187 6.08 -4.15 -5.73
N LYS A 188 4.96 -3.82 -6.37
CA LYS A 188 3.81 -4.72 -6.45
C LYS A 188 4.11 -5.97 -7.29
N MET A 189 4.94 -5.85 -8.33
CA MET A 189 5.35 -6.98 -9.15
C MET A 189 6.13 -8.02 -8.32
N GLU A 190 7.17 -7.60 -7.61
CA GLU A 190 7.98 -8.50 -6.76
C GLU A 190 7.11 -9.13 -5.65
N TRP A 191 6.18 -8.37 -5.09
CA TRP A 191 5.25 -8.86 -4.09
C TRP A 191 4.34 -9.97 -4.62
N ILE A 192 3.74 -9.79 -5.81
CA ILE A 192 2.84 -10.78 -6.42
C ILE A 192 3.60 -12.09 -6.73
N LEU A 193 4.82 -11.97 -7.26
CA LEU A 193 5.66 -13.16 -7.52
C LEU A 193 6.00 -13.91 -6.24
N LYS A 194 6.43 -13.20 -5.21
CA LYS A 194 6.68 -13.79 -3.90
C LYS A 194 5.43 -14.50 -3.38
N GLU A 195 4.28 -13.83 -3.38
CA GLU A 195 3.01 -14.40 -2.92
C GLU A 195 2.66 -15.68 -3.69
N PHE A 196 2.82 -15.67 -5.01
CA PHE A 196 2.59 -16.84 -5.84
C PHE A 196 3.49 -18.03 -5.45
N LEU A 197 4.78 -17.79 -5.28
CA LEU A 197 5.73 -18.84 -4.90
C LEU A 197 5.46 -19.37 -3.48
N GLU A 198 5.07 -18.51 -2.54
CA GLU A 198 4.65 -18.93 -1.18
C GLU A 198 3.43 -19.85 -1.22
N ILE A 199 2.44 -19.53 -2.08
CA ILE A 199 1.25 -20.35 -2.28
C ILE A 199 1.64 -21.69 -2.88
N MET A 200 2.46 -21.70 -3.93
CA MET A 200 2.94 -22.93 -4.55
C MET A 200 3.65 -23.83 -3.54
N ARG A 201 4.55 -23.26 -2.73
CA ARG A 201 5.25 -24.01 -1.69
C ARG A 201 4.29 -24.60 -0.65
N ALA A 202 3.32 -23.78 -0.18
CA ALA A 202 2.35 -24.23 0.82
C ALA A 202 1.46 -25.38 0.32
N LEU A 203 0.99 -25.31 -0.92
CA LEU A 203 0.14 -26.34 -1.53
C LEU A 203 0.94 -27.58 -1.89
N HIS A 204 2.18 -27.42 -2.36
CA HIS A 204 3.06 -28.55 -2.64
C HIS A 204 3.41 -29.34 -1.36
N ASN A 205 3.62 -28.65 -0.23
CA ASN A 205 3.82 -29.29 1.08
C ASN A 205 2.59 -30.08 1.57
N GLN A 206 1.41 -29.78 1.04
CA GLN A 206 0.18 -30.56 1.30
C GLN A 206 0.03 -31.76 0.34
N GLY A 207 1.04 -32.05 -0.49
CA GLY A 207 1.05 -33.16 -1.43
C GLY A 207 0.34 -32.90 -2.76
N MET A 208 -0.03 -31.63 -3.05
CA MET A 208 -0.63 -31.30 -4.34
C MET A 208 0.43 -31.30 -5.46
N GLN A 209 0.08 -31.88 -6.61
CA GLN A 209 0.90 -31.82 -7.78
C GLN A 209 0.94 -30.41 -8.38
N LEU A 210 2.05 -30.02 -9.02
CA LEU A 210 2.25 -28.68 -9.57
C LEU A 210 1.13 -28.26 -10.56
N LYS A 211 0.69 -29.16 -11.42
CA LYS A 211 -0.41 -28.92 -12.36
C LYS A 211 -1.73 -28.62 -11.63
N GLN A 212 -2.04 -29.36 -10.58
CA GLN A 212 -3.21 -29.13 -9.75
C GLN A 212 -3.14 -27.78 -9.03
N ILE A 213 -1.96 -27.40 -8.49
CA ILE A 213 -1.74 -26.12 -7.83
C ILE A 213 -2.01 -24.96 -8.79
N VAL A 214 -1.50 -25.05 -10.03
CA VAL A 214 -1.69 -23.99 -11.03
C VAL A 214 -3.15 -23.87 -11.48
N MET A 215 -3.85 -24.99 -11.62
CA MET A 215 -5.29 -25.00 -11.92
C MET A 215 -6.11 -24.39 -10.79
N PHE A 216 -5.70 -24.65 -9.56
CA PHE A 216 -6.37 -24.19 -8.33
C PHE A 216 -6.27 -22.67 -8.13
N ILE A 217 -5.17 -22.05 -8.56
CA ILE A 217 -4.92 -20.62 -8.39
C ILE A 217 -5.50 -19.84 -9.58
N THR A 218 -6.23 -18.78 -9.27
CA THR A 218 -6.70 -17.81 -10.27
C THR A 218 -6.25 -16.42 -9.86
N ILE A 219 -5.71 -15.65 -10.81
CA ILE A 219 -5.29 -14.27 -10.52
C ILE A 219 -6.45 -13.30 -10.73
N ARG A 220 -6.51 -12.25 -9.91
CA ARG A 220 -7.55 -11.24 -9.98
C ARG A 220 -7.51 -10.48 -11.31
N LYS A 221 -8.70 -10.14 -11.86
CA LYS A 221 -8.83 -9.41 -13.14
C LYS A 221 -8.07 -8.07 -13.19
N THR A 222 -7.90 -7.42 -12.05
CA THR A 222 -7.21 -6.12 -11.91
C THR A 222 -5.72 -6.25 -11.62
N SER A 223 -5.17 -7.47 -11.54
CA SER A 223 -3.74 -7.67 -11.27
C SER A 223 -2.87 -7.30 -12.47
N ILE A 224 -1.71 -6.70 -12.20
CA ILE A 224 -0.70 -6.34 -13.22
C ILE A 224 -0.11 -7.59 -13.89
N TYR A 225 -0.14 -8.72 -13.20
CA TYR A 225 0.42 -10.00 -13.65
C TYR A 225 -0.56 -10.88 -14.40
N ARG A 226 -1.81 -10.43 -14.58
CA ARG A 226 -2.87 -11.28 -15.14
C ARG A 226 -2.47 -11.89 -16.48
N SER A 227 -2.05 -11.08 -17.46
CA SER A 227 -1.71 -11.57 -18.79
C SER A 227 -0.60 -12.61 -18.77
N ARG A 228 0.44 -12.39 -17.98
CA ARG A 228 1.56 -13.33 -17.82
C ARG A 228 1.13 -14.62 -17.10
N PHE A 229 0.29 -14.48 -16.10
CA PHE A 229 -0.22 -15.62 -15.34
C PHE A 229 -1.18 -16.46 -16.17
N ASP A 230 -2.03 -15.85 -17.01
CA ASP A 230 -2.92 -16.56 -17.91
C ASP A 230 -2.13 -17.34 -18.97
N ILE A 231 -1.02 -16.78 -19.49
CA ILE A 231 -0.10 -17.49 -20.40
C ILE A 231 0.58 -18.65 -19.66
N PHE A 232 1.13 -18.40 -18.46
CA PHE A 232 1.73 -19.43 -17.63
C PHE A 232 0.77 -20.60 -17.38
N LYS A 233 -0.46 -20.28 -16.94
CA LYS A 233 -1.50 -21.26 -16.66
C LYS A 233 -1.85 -22.08 -17.91
N ARG A 234 -1.97 -21.44 -19.08
CA ARG A 234 -2.22 -22.11 -20.34
C ARG A 234 -1.12 -23.11 -20.70
N LEU A 235 0.14 -22.67 -20.63
CA LEU A 235 1.30 -23.53 -20.93
C LEU A 235 1.37 -24.76 -20.02
N VAL A 236 1.03 -24.60 -18.72
CA VAL A 236 1.00 -25.73 -17.77
C VAL A 236 -0.17 -26.67 -18.07
N ILE A 237 -1.33 -26.17 -18.52
CA ILE A 237 -2.49 -27.00 -18.88
C ILE A 237 -2.22 -27.78 -20.15
N GLU A 238 -1.56 -27.17 -21.15
CA GLU A 238 -1.20 -27.78 -22.45
C GLU A 238 -0.01 -28.75 -22.34
N ASP A 239 0.42 -29.10 -21.12
CA ASP A 239 1.53 -30.01 -20.83
C ASP A 239 2.88 -29.58 -21.44
N HIS A 240 3.07 -28.28 -21.67
CA HIS A 240 4.40 -27.74 -21.95
C HIS A 240 5.32 -27.92 -20.75
N SER A 241 6.64 -27.96 -21.01
CA SER A 241 7.61 -28.06 -19.92
C SER A 241 7.41 -26.92 -18.91
N PHE A 242 7.51 -27.22 -17.62
CA PHE A 242 7.42 -26.20 -16.55
C PHE A 242 8.47 -25.09 -16.75
N GLU A 243 9.61 -25.41 -17.36
CA GLU A 243 10.63 -24.46 -17.75
C GLU A 243 10.09 -23.34 -18.63
N ASN A 244 9.45 -23.69 -19.75
CA ASN A 244 8.86 -22.74 -20.67
C ASN A 244 7.72 -21.94 -20.04
N ALA A 245 6.95 -22.56 -19.15
CA ALA A 245 5.90 -21.88 -18.41
C ALA A 245 6.47 -20.83 -17.44
N PHE A 246 7.48 -21.20 -16.63
CA PHE A 246 8.10 -20.27 -15.69
C PHE A 246 8.88 -19.15 -16.37
N HIS A 247 9.40 -19.35 -17.58
CA HIS A 247 10.02 -18.30 -18.38
C HIS A 247 9.09 -17.08 -18.55
N CYS A 248 7.83 -17.32 -18.88
CA CYS A 248 6.84 -16.25 -19.04
C CYS A 248 6.54 -15.49 -17.75
N LEU A 249 6.71 -16.14 -16.59
CA LEU A 249 6.34 -15.58 -15.28
C LEU A 249 7.50 -14.86 -14.61
N LEU A 250 8.69 -15.48 -14.57
CA LEU A 250 9.81 -15.02 -13.74
C LEU A 250 10.69 -13.97 -14.40
N ASN A 251 10.70 -13.89 -15.71
CA ASN A 251 11.44 -12.88 -16.47
C ASN A 251 12.95 -12.81 -16.15
N ASN A 252 13.51 -13.90 -15.58
CA ASN A 252 14.91 -14.01 -15.22
C ASN A 252 15.40 -15.47 -15.44
N PRO A 253 16.33 -15.70 -16.37
CA PRO A 253 16.79 -17.04 -16.72
C PRO A 253 17.46 -17.80 -15.55
N HIS A 254 18.09 -17.09 -14.62
CA HIS A 254 18.68 -17.74 -13.43
C HIS A 254 17.62 -18.35 -12.51
N HIS A 255 16.47 -17.70 -12.36
CA HIS A 255 15.38 -18.22 -11.53
C HIS A 255 14.70 -19.44 -12.16
N GLU A 256 14.64 -19.46 -13.48
CA GLU A 256 14.16 -20.62 -14.24
C GLU A 256 15.07 -21.82 -14.01
N LEU A 257 16.38 -21.64 -14.13
CA LEU A 257 17.35 -22.69 -13.86
C LEU A 257 17.24 -23.26 -12.44
N ILE A 258 17.01 -22.41 -11.43
CA ILE A 258 16.82 -22.84 -10.04
C ILE A 258 15.55 -23.72 -9.92
N ILE A 259 14.44 -23.32 -10.56
CA ILE A 259 13.20 -24.10 -10.53
C ILE A 259 13.38 -25.42 -11.27
N ASN A 260 13.98 -25.40 -12.44
CA ASN A 260 14.21 -26.61 -13.23
C ASN A 260 15.10 -27.61 -12.52
N HIS A 261 16.19 -27.12 -11.95
CA HIS A 261 17.04 -27.96 -11.10
C HIS A 261 16.25 -28.53 -9.92
N GLY A 262 15.45 -27.72 -9.26
CA GLY A 262 14.60 -28.17 -8.14
C GLY A 262 13.60 -29.26 -8.55
N ILE A 263 13.00 -29.16 -9.74
CA ILE A 263 12.06 -30.16 -10.25
C ILE A 263 12.80 -31.47 -10.63
N THR A 264 13.94 -31.36 -11.33
CA THR A 264 14.70 -32.53 -11.80
C THR A 264 15.42 -33.26 -10.66
N SER A 265 15.90 -32.56 -9.65
CA SER A 265 16.61 -33.14 -8.50
C SER A 265 15.71 -33.46 -7.29
N ASN A 266 14.39 -33.32 -7.43
CA ASN A 266 13.41 -33.52 -6.33
C ASN A 266 13.64 -32.60 -5.12
N THR A 267 14.29 -31.44 -5.34
CA THR A 267 14.54 -30.39 -4.33
C THR A 267 13.69 -29.14 -4.59
N PHE A 268 12.49 -29.33 -5.17
CA PHE A 268 11.61 -28.23 -5.56
C PHE A 268 11.22 -27.32 -4.39
N HIS A 269 11.03 -27.89 -3.19
CA HIS A 269 10.76 -27.12 -1.99
C HIS A 269 11.86 -26.11 -1.66
N ASP A 270 13.13 -26.54 -1.74
CA ASP A 270 14.30 -25.70 -1.44
C ASP A 270 14.47 -24.63 -2.51
N ALA A 271 14.26 -24.97 -3.78
CA ALA A 271 14.26 -24.03 -4.90
C ALA A 271 13.22 -22.93 -4.70
N LEU A 272 11.97 -23.29 -4.33
CA LEU A 272 10.93 -22.31 -4.01
C LEU A 272 11.30 -21.44 -2.80
N THR A 273 11.86 -22.03 -1.75
CA THR A 273 12.27 -21.31 -0.54
C THR A 273 13.35 -20.27 -0.87
N HIS A 274 14.34 -20.63 -1.66
CA HIS A 274 15.37 -19.73 -2.11
C HIS A 274 14.82 -18.56 -2.93
N LEU A 275 13.93 -18.82 -3.88
CA LEU A 275 13.30 -17.78 -4.69
C LEU A 275 12.38 -16.87 -3.87
N ILE A 276 11.63 -17.41 -2.92
CA ILE A 276 10.79 -16.62 -2.01
C ILE A 276 11.65 -15.63 -1.22
N THR A 277 12.78 -16.09 -0.68
CA THR A 277 13.72 -15.24 0.07
C THR A 277 14.28 -14.15 -0.84
N TYR A 278 14.73 -14.50 -2.06
CA TYR A 278 15.22 -13.55 -3.04
C TYR A 278 14.18 -12.46 -3.37
N TYR A 279 12.93 -12.83 -3.71
CA TYR A 279 11.88 -11.86 -4.01
C TYR A 279 11.47 -11.03 -2.80
N GLN A 280 11.56 -11.58 -1.60
CA GLN A 280 11.34 -10.84 -0.37
C GLN A 280 12.41 -9.77 -0.15
N ASP A 281 13.68 -10.11 -0.30
CA ASP A 281 14.78 -9.18 -0.13
C ASP A 281 14.76 -8.09 -1.19
N ARG A 282 14.47 -8.46 -2.43
CA ARG A 282 14.31 -7.52 -3.54
C ARG A 282 13.13 -6.56 -3.33
N PHE A 283 11.99 -7.07 -2.87
CA PHE A 283 10.84 -6.25 -2.47
C PHE A 283 11.22 -5.23 -1.39
N ILE A 284 11.90 -5.68 -0.32
CA ILE A 284 12.36 -4.80 0.77
C ILE A 284 13.32 -3.74 0.24
N PHE A 285 14.28 -4.15 -0.62
CA PHE A 285 15.26 -3.24 -1.22
C PHE A 285 14.61 -2.15 -2.07
N ILE A 286 13.73 -2.53 -3.01
CA ILE A 286 13.03 -1.58 -3.88
C ILE A 286 12.16 -0.64 -3.05
N THR A 287 11.46 -1.18 -2.05
CA THR A 287 10.61 -0.40 -1.15
C THR A 287 11.41 0.63 -0.38
N LYS A 288 12.54 0.24 0.23
CA LYS A 288 13.45 1.17 0.93
C LYS A 288 13.95 2.27 0.00
N ARG A 289 14.32 1.93 -1.24
CA ARG A 289 14.79 2.90 -2.24
C ARG A 289 13.69 3.92 -2.59
N VAL A 290 12.46 3.46 -2.83
CA VAL A 290 11.33 4.36 -3.13
C VAL A 290 11.03 5.28 -1.95
N VAL A 291 10.99 4.76 -0.73
CA VAL A 291 10.79 5.57 0.49
C VAL A 291 11.91 6.59 0.66
N MET A 292 13.16 6.22 0.40
CA MET A 292 14.32 7.12 0.47
C MET A 292 14.18 8.29 -0.52
N VAL A 293 13.79 8.02 -1.77
CA VAL A 293 13.57 9.06 -2.79
C VAL A 293 12.44 10.00 -2.37
N VAL A 294 11.31 9.46 -1.92
CA VAL A 294 10.17 10.27 -1.45
C VAL A 294 10.57 11.15 -0.27
N ASN A 295 11.28 10.60 0.70
CA ASN A 295 11.77 11.35 1.86
C ASN A 295 12.77 12.45 1.44
N GLY A 296 13.66 12.17 0.48
CA GLY A 296 14.59 13.16 -0.08
C GLY A 296 13.86 14.34 -0.73
N VAL A 297 12.85 14.06 -1.54
CA VAL A 297 12.01 15.10 -2.17
C VAL A 297 11.29 15.94 -1.11
N LEU A 298 10.66 15.29 -0.11
CA LEU A 298 10.00 16.01 0.99
C LEU A 298 10.98 16.87 1.78
N PHE A 299 12.19 16.39 2.02
CA PHE A 299 13.23 17.15 2.72
C PHE A 299 13.65 18.39 1.94
N VAL A 300 13.89 18.29 0.64
CA VAL A 300 14.23 19.42 -0.23
C VAL A 300 13.10 20.44 -0.27
N LEU A 301 11.85 20.00 -0.41
CA LEU A 301 10.69 20.89 -0.37
C LEU A 301 10.58 21.62 0.98
N THR A 302 10.80 20.90 2.08
CA THR A 302 10.80 21.49 3.43
C THR A 302 11.87 22.58 3.55
N ALA A 303 13.10 22.33 3.09
CA ALA A 303 14.19 23.30 3.12
C ALA A 303 13.86 24.57 2.29
N ILE A 304 13.30 24.39 1.10
CA ILE A 304 12.87 25.53 0.25
C ILE A 304 11.82 26.38 0.97
N ILE A 305 10.82 25.76 1.59
CA ILE A 305 9.74 26.46 2.30
C ILE A 305 10.31 27.23 3.51
N ILE A 306 11.25 26.66 4.26
CA ILE A 306 11.92 27.33 5.38
C ILE A 306 12.70 28.55 4.89
N ILE A 307 13.51 28.39 3.84
CA ILE A 307 14.31 29.50 3.27
C ILE A 307 13.40 30.64 2.81
N LEU A 308 12.30 30.34 2.12
CA LEU A 308 11.32 31.33 1.70
C LEU A 308 10.70 32.08 2.90
N GLY A 309 10.32 31.33 3.95
CA GLY A 309 9.78 31.92 5.18
C GLY A 309 10.76 32.88 5.86
N PHE A 310 12.04 32.49 5.97
CA PHE A 310 13.08 33.37 6.49
C PHE A 310 13.30 34.60 5.61
N TYR A 311 13.34 34.44 4.30
CA TYR A 311 13.51 35.55 3.37
C TYR A 311 12.39 36.60 3.53
N ILE A 312 11.14 36.18 3.68
CA ILE A 312 9.99 37.07 3.87
C ILE A 312 10.09 37.89 5.15
N ILE A 313 10.72 37.36 6.21
CA ILE A 313 10.88 38.06 7.49
C ILE A 313 12.14 38.94 7.48
N LEU A 314 13.28 38.39 7.05
CA LEU A 314 14.57 39.05 7.20
C LEU A 314 14.72 40.26 6.28
N GLN A 315 14.21 40.22 5.05
CA GLN A 315 14.38 41.32 4.11
C GLN A 315 13.72 42.62 4.59
N PRO A 316 12.45 42.65 5.08
CA PRO A 316 11.89 43.87 5.66
C PRO A 316 12.64 44.39 6.89
N LEU A 317 13.07 43.47 7.78
CA LEU A 317 13.86 43.87 8.97
C LEU A 317 15.19 44.54 8.61
N MET A 318 15.90 44.01 7.63
CA MET A 318 17.16 44.61 7.16
C MET A 318 16.94 46.01 6.57
N GLN A 319 15.82 46.24 5.89
CA GLN A 319 15.46 47.58 5.41
C GLN A 319 15.19 48.57 6.53
N VAL A 320 14.43 48.17 7.56
CA VAL A 320 14.22 49.04 8.74
C VAL A 320 15.54 49.43 9.39
N ILE A 321 16.46 48.49 9.54
CA ILE A 321 17.81 48.75 10.11
C ILE A 321 18.61 49.74 9.23
N GLN A 322 18.56 49.55 7.90
CA GLN A 322 19.27 50.44 6.96
C GLN A 322 18.72 51.86 6.96
N PHE A 323 17.42 52.03 7.20
CA PHE A 323 16.81 53.37 7.30
C PHE A 323 16.96 54.04 8.69
N ALA A 324 17.21 53.23 9.72
CA ALA A 324 17.42 53.71 11.10
C ALA A 324 18.86 54.12 11.40
N LEU A 325 19.83 53.73 10.56
CA LEU A 325 21.24 54.11 10.62
C LEU A 325 21.51 55.30 9.66
#